data_6303d100beba51af69398e70e315c46e
#
_entry.id   6303d100beba51af69398e70e315c46e
#
_cell.length_a   1.000
_cell.length_b   1.000
_cell.length_c   1.000
_cell.angle_alpha   90.00
_cell.angle_beta   90.00
_cell.angle_gamma   90.00
#
_symmetry.space_group_name_H-M   'P 1'
#
loop_
_entity.id
_entity.type
_entity.pdbx_description
1 polymer ?
#
loop_
_entity_poly.entity_id
_entity_poly.type
_entity_poly.pdbx_seq_one_letter_code
_entity_poly.pdbx_strand_id
1 'polypeptide(L)'
;PFPLPSAEGKLARDALPVLLERLQKSDVCVLGPGLGRNDALTALVQAVVTQSGTPLVLDADALFAVAQDVTVLKRARAPIVLTPHDGEFARLAGPDTAGRAEAASDFAVRHGCTVVRKGPETVCAFPDGDAAVLRVGNPGMAKGGSGDVLAGMFAALLCQMPARDAVQTAVWLHGRAGDLCAERMGEYAMNPTDVIAALPEVTKPIIR
;
A
#
# COMPACT_ATOMS: atom_id res chain seq x y z
N PRO A 1 -21.14 -3.32 0.82
CA PRO A 1 -20.37 -4.55 1.06
C PRO A 1 -20.87 -5.67 0.15
N PHE A 2 -19.94 -6.46 -0.37
CA PHE A 2 -20.25 -7.64 -1.16
C PHE A 2 -19.64 -8.87 -0.47
N PRO A 3 -20.44 -9.90 -0.14
CA PRO A 3 -19.93 -11.09 0.51
C PRO A 3 -19.09 -11.92 -0.46
N LEU A 4 -17.92 -12.37 -0.01
CA LEU A 4 -17.09 -13.33 -0.72
C LEU A 4 -17.16 -14.69 -0.02
N PRO A 5 -17.01 -15.80 -0.74
CA PRO A 5 -16.89 -17.11 -0.15
C PRO A 5 -15.84 -17.13 0.97
N SER A 6 -16.25 -17.59 2.15
CA SER A 6 -15.40 -17.58 3.34
C SER A 6 -15.59 -18.86 4.16
N ALA A 7 -14.51 -19.29 4.82
CA ALA A 7 -14.51 -20.40 5.78
C ALA A 7 -13.73 -19.96 7.02
N GLU A 8 -14.25 -20.25 8.21
CA GLU A 8 -13.61 -19.90 9.49
C GLU A 8 -13.23 -18.41 9.62
N GLY A 9 -14.08 -17.52 9.08
CA GLY A 9 -13.85 -16.07 9.12
C GLY A 9 -12.76 -15.55 8.17
N LYS A 10 -12.28 -16.36 7.23
CA LYS A 10 -11.27 -16.00 6.22
C LYS A 10 -11.78 -16.29 4.82
N LEU A 11 -11.25 -15.61 3.81
CA LEU A 11 -11.57 -15.90 2.42
C LEU A 11 -11.18 -17.34 2.07
N ALA A 12 -12.09 -18.05 1.44
CA ALA A 12 -11.89 -19.41 0.97
C ALA A 12 -11.29 -19.41 -0.47
N ARG A 13 -10.76 -20.55 -0.91
CA ARG A 13 -10.15 -20.67 -2.26
C ARG A 13 -11.13 -20.37 -3.38
N ASP A 14 -12.38 -20.73 -3.21
CA ASP A 14 -13.47 -20.49 -4.17
C ASP A 14 -13.90 -19.01 -4.24
N ALA A 15 -13.35 -18.14 -3.39
CA ALA A 15 -13.49 -16.69 -3.53
C ALA A 15 -12.75 -16.14 -4.75
N LEU A 16 -11.70 -16.80 -5.25
CA LEU A 16 -10.85 -16.28 -6.33
C LEU A 16 -11.62 -15.94 -7.61
N PRO A 17 -12.46 -16.81 -8.20
CA PRO A 17 -13.20 -16.47 -9.42
C PRO A 17 -14.12 -15.27 -9.24
N VAL A 18 -14.83 -15.21 -8.10
CA VAL A 18 -15.73 -14.12 -7.76
C VAL A 18 -14.97 -12.81 -7.59
N LEU A 19 -13.82 -12.87 -6.93
CA LEU A 19 -12.94 -11.71 -6.72
C LEU A 19 -12.42 -11.20 -8.06
N LEU A 20 -11.91 -12.06 -8.93
CA LEU A 20 -11.40 -11.66 -10.24
C LEU A 20 -12.50 -11.04 -11.14
N GLU A 21 -13.73 -11.56 -11.10
CA GLU A 21 -14.86 -10.94 -11.80
C GLU A 21 -15.15 -9.52 -11.29
N ARG A 22 -15.07 -9.32 -9.96
CA ARG A 22 -15.26 -8.00 -9.36
C ARG A 22 -14.15 -7.02 -9.72
N LEU A 23 -12.91 -7.50 -9.72
CA LEU A 23 -11.75 -6.69 -10.08
C LEU A 23 -11.85 -6.15 -11.51
N GLN A 24 -12.37 -6.92 -12.46
CA GLN A 24 -12.60 -6.45 -13.83
C GLN A 24 -13.53 -5.22 -13.94
N LYS A 25 -14.34 -4.98 -12.92
CA LYS A 25 -15.29 -3.84 -12.84
C LYS A 25 -14.79 -2.74 -11.88
N SER A 26 -13.54 -2.81 -11.48
CA SER A 26 -12.92 -1.88 -10.51
C SER A 26 -11.70 -1.22 -11.14
N ASP A 27 -11.47 0.04 -10.80
CA ASP A 27 -10.32 0.81 -11.30
C ASP A 27 -9.03 0.45 -10.57
N VAL A 28 -9.12 0.16 -9.25
CA VAL A 28 -7.99 -0.20 -8.37
C VAL A 28 -8.50 -1.12 -7.26
N CYS A 29 -7.63 -2.00 -6.77
CA CYS A 29 -7.91 -2.82 -5.60
C CYS A 29 -6.86 -2.62 -4.51
N VAL A 30 -7.30 -2.39 -3.27
CA VAL A 30 -6.46 -2.54 -2.07
C VAL A 30 -6.64 -3.96 -1.54
N LEU A 31 -5.55 -4.65 -1.34
CA LEU A 31 -5.55 -6.03 -0.85
C LEU A 31 -4.56 -6.18 0.31
N GLY A 32 -5.01 -6.78 1.40
CA GLY A 32 -4.15 -7.17 2.51
C GLY A 32 -4.56 -6.72 3.90
N PRO A 33 -4.99 -5.45 4.13
CA PRO A 33 -5.40 -5.03 5.47
C PRO A 33 -6.47 -5.95 6.05
N GLY A 34 -6.19 -6.54 7.23
CA GLY A 34 -7.12 -7.42 7.93
C GLY A 34 -7.43 -8.77 7.25
N LEU A 35 -6.71 -9.14 6.20
CA LEU A 35 -6.97 -10.37 5.44
C LEU A 35 -6.71 -11.65 6.25
N GLY A 36 -5.73 -11.61 7.15
CA GLY A 36 -5.23 -12.77 7.88
C GLY A 36 -4.20 -13.57 7.08
N ARG A 37 -3.64 -14.61 7.73
CA ARG A 37 -2.52 -15.40 7.19
C ARG A 37 -2.80 -16.89 7.31
N ASN A 38 -2.70 -17.59 6.20
CA ASN A 38 -2.60 -19.04 6.06
C ASN A 38 -2.19 -19.38 4.61
N ASP A 39 -1.91 -20.65 4.34
CA ASP A 39 -1.46 -21.09 3.01
C ASP A 39 -2.52 -20.87 1.92
N ALA A 40 -3.80 -21.01 2.24
CA ALA A 40 -4.89 -20.78 1.30
C ALA A 40 -4.98 -19.30 0.89
N LEU A 41 -4.82 -18.37 1.85
CA LEU A 41 -4.79 -16.94 1.60
C LEU A 41 -3.53 -16.53 0.85
N THR A 42 -2.38 -17.13 1.18
CA THR A 42 -1.13 -16.92 0.44
C THR A 42 -1.33 -17.29 -1.03
N ALA A 43 -1.87 -18.47 -1.32
CA ALA A 43 -2.13 -18.91 -2.68
C ALA A 43 -3.17 -18.01 -3.39
N LEU A 44 -4.20 -17.56 -2.68
CA LEU A 44 -5.21 -16.65 -3.22
C LEU A 44 -4.61 -15.30 -3.61
N VAL A 45 -3.83 -14.67 -2.72
CA VAL A 45 -3.17 -13.38 -2.99
C VAL A 45 -2.23 -13.51 -4.19
N GLN A 46 -1.40 -14.54 -4.24
CA GLN A 46 -0.48 -14.78 -5.36
C GLN A 46 -1.24 -15.01 -6.68
N ALA A 47 -2.39 -15.69 -6.63
CA ALA A 47 -3.25 -15.86 -7.80
C ALA A 47 -3.87 -14.53 -8.25
N VAL A 48 -4.33 -13.68 -7.32
CA VAL A 48 -4.83 -12.34 -7.65
C VAL A 48 -3.74 -11.50 -8.30
N VAL A 49 -2.52 -11.47 -7.74
CA VAL A 49 -1.38 -10.73 -8.30
C VAL A 49 -1.10 -11.14 -9.74
N THR A 50 -1.13 -12.44 -10.03
CA THR A 50 -0.76 -12.96 -11.36
C THR A 50 -1.90 -12.94 -12.39
N GLN A 51 -3.16 -12.87 -11.96
CA GLN A 51 -4.33 -13.00 -12.84
C GLN A 51 -5.15 -11.72 -12.99
N SER A 52 -5.07 -10.79 -12.02
CA SER A 52 -5.80 -9.53 -12.10
C SER A 52 -5.26 -8.63 -13.22
N GLY A 53 -6.17 -8.07 -14.03
CA GLY A 53 -5.88 -6.96 -14.93
C GLY A 53 -6.08 -5.59 -14.31
N THR A 54 -6.50 -5.54 -13.04
CA THR A 54 -6.76 -4.30 -12.28
C THR A 54 -5.53 -3.94 -11.45
N PRO A 55 -5.09 -2.67 -11.42
CA PRO A 55 -4.01 -2.20 -10.56
C PRO A 55 -4.24 -2.57 -9.09
N LEU A 56 -3.17 -3.00 -8.41
CA LEU A 56 -3.24 -3.47 -7.03
C LEU A 56 -2.37 -2.62 -6.10
N VAL A 57 -2.92 -2.24 -4.96
CA VAL A 57 -2.18 -1.74 -3.79
C VAL A 57 -2.10 -2.89 -2.78
N LEU A 58 -0.90 -3.39 -2.51
CA LEU A 58 -0.67 -4.52 -1.60
C LEU A 58 -0.05 -4.02 -0.30
N ASP A 59 -0.74 -4.25 0.81
CA ASP A 59 -0.30 -3.86 2.15
C ASP A 59 -0.45 -5.03 3.15
N ALA A 60 0.20 -4.94 4.28
CA ALA A 60 0.03 -5.83 5.43
C ALA A 60 0.10 -7.33 5.08
N ASP A 61 -1.00 -8.09 5.25
CA ASP A 61 -1.00 -9.53 5.03
C ASP A 61 -0.82 -9.95 3.56
N ALA A 62 -1.13 -9.07 2.59
CA ALA A 62 -0.81 -9.34 1.19
C ALA A 62 0.71 -9.25 0.93
N LEU A 63 1.42 -8.34 1.60
CA LEU A 63 2.88 -8.29 1.52
C LEU A 63 3.53 -9.56 2.11
N PHE A 64 2.96 -10.09 3.21
CA PHE A 64 3.38 -11.37 3.77
C PHE A 64 3.20 -12.52 2.76
N ALA A 65 2.08 -12.57 2.06
CA ALA A 65 1.80 -13.60 1.05
C ALA A 65 2.75 -13.49 -0.16
N VAL A 66 3.05 -12.27 -0.63
CA VAL A 66 4.01 -12.03 -1.71
C VAL A 66 5.43 -12.38 -1.28
N ALA A 67 5.80 -12.15 -0.02
CA ALA A 67 7.13 -12.47 0.49
C ALA A 67 7.43 -14.00 0.49
N GLN A 68 6.42 -14.87 0.41
CA GLN A 68 6.63 -16.32 0.26
C GLN A 68 7.12 -16.71 -1.15
N ASP A 69 6.78 -15.92 -2.16
CA ASP A 69 7.29 -16.03 -3.54
C ASP A 69 7.23 -14.65 -4.21
N VAL A 70 8.30 -13.88 -4.09
CA VAL A 70 8.38 -12.54 -4.70
C VAL A 70 8.39 -12.58 -6.23
N THR A 71 8.63 -13.74 -6.85
CA THR A 71 8.65 -13.88 -8.31
C THR A 71 7.27 -13.68 -8.94
N VAL A 72 6.19 -13.78 -8.15
CA VAL A 72 4.81 -13.50 -8.60
C VAL A 72 4.67 -12.08 -9.13
N LEU A 73 5.43 -11.11 -8.59
CA LEU A 73 5.41 -9.73 -9.03
C LEU A 73 5.80 -9.58 -10.50
N LYS A 74 6.78 -10.37 -10.98
CA LYS A 74 7.20 -10.38 -12.39
C LYS A 74 6.15 -10.93 -13.35
N ARG A 75 5.15 -11.63 -12.82
CA ARG A 75 4.05 -12.22 -13.59
C ARG A 75 2.76 -11.40 -13.48
N ALA A 76 2.81 -10.26 -12.77
CA ALA A 76 1.67 -9.37 -12.66
C ALA A 76 1.25 -8.82 -14.03
N ARG A 77 -0.06 -8.74 -14.26
CA ARG A 77 -0.64 -8.24 -15.52
C ARG A 77 -1.04 -6.76 -15.46
N ALA A 78 -1.03 -6.19 -14.27
CA ALA A 78 -1.38 -4.81 -13.99
C ALA A 78 -0.36 -4.17 -13.05
N PRO A 79 -0.30 -2.84 -12.99
CA PRO A 79 0.59 -2.15 -12.07
C PRO A 79 0.39 -2.57 -10.61
N ILE A 80 1.50 -2.75 -9.88
CA ILE A 80 1.52 -3.10 -8.46
C ILE A 80 2.16 -1.96 -7.67
N VAL A 81 1.50 -1.56 -6.58
CA VAL A 81 2.07 -0.69 -5.54
C VAL A 81 2.19 -1.50 -4.27
N LEU A 82 3.40 -1.68 -3.78
CA LEU A 82 3.70 -2.31 -2.49
C LEU A 82 3.91 -1.22 -1.44
N THR A 83 3.36 -1.39 -0.24
CA THR A 83 3.43 -0.38 0.82
C THR A 83 4.08 -0.90 2.11
N PRO A 84 5.27 -1.50 2.06
CA PRO A 84 5.89 -2.11 3.23
C PRO A 84 6.41 -1.08 4.23
N HIS A 85 6.30 -1.35 5.53
CA HIS A 85 7.20 -0.79 6.54
C HIS A 85 8.54 -1.57 6.50
N ASP A 86 9.55 -1.12 7.26
CA ASP A 86 10.89 -1.73 7.20
C ASP A 86 10.91 -3.24 7.48
N GLY A 87 10.13 -3.70 8.45
CA GLY A 87 10.07 -5.14 8.76
C GLY A 87 9.38 -5.97 7.67
N GLU A 88 8.41 -5.41 6.95
CA GLU A 88 7.78 -6.04 5.77
C GLU A 88 8.72 -6.02 4.58
N PHE A 89 9.43 -4.91 4.37
CA PHE A 89 10.41 -4.80 3.30
C PHE A 89 11.55 -5.81 3.46
N ALA A 90 12.06 -5.97 4.69
CA ALA A 90 13.10 -6.97 4.97
C ALA A 90 12.65 -8.41 4.67
N ARG A 91 11.36 -8.74 4.79
CA ARG A 91 10.82 -10.04 4.38
C ARG A 91 10.73 -10.21 2.87
N LEU A 92 10.49 -9.11 2.13
CA LEU A 92 10.40 -9.11 0.66
C LEU A 92 11.78 -9.16 0.00
N ALA A 93 12.72 -8.35 0.49
CA ALA A 93 13.99 -8.06 -0.17
C ALA A 93 15.23 -8.65 0.54
N GLY A 94 15.07 -9.11 1.77
CA GLY A 94 16.19 -9.40 2.66
C GLY A 94 16.71 -8.15 3.38
N PRO A 95 17.82 -8.28 4.12
CA PRO A 95 18.43 -7.14 4.83
C PRO A 95 18.98 -6.09 3.87
N ASP A 96 18.89 -4.81 4.26
CA ASP A 96 19.46 -3.71 3.49
C ASP A 96 20.99 -3.79 3.51
N THR A 97 21.59 -3.77 2.34
CA THR A 97 23.04 -3.71 2.17
C THR A 97 23.53 -2.36 1.65
N ALA A 98 22.64 -1.54 1.09
CA ALA A 98 22.95 -0.32 0.36
C ALA A 98 22.24 0.94 0.88
N GLY A 99 21.37 0.81 1.87
CA GLY A 99 20.54 1.92 2.36
C GLY A 99 19.10 1.89 1.84
N ARG A 100 18.20 2.60 2.57
CA ARG A 100 16.74 2.50 2.39
C ARG A 100 16.27 2.82 0.96
N ALA A 101 16.73 3.93 0.41
CA ALA A 101 16.26 4.40 -0.90
C ALA A 101 16.80 3.53 -2.03
N GLU A 102 18.08 3.19 -1.99
CA GLU A 102 18.73 2.34 -2.98
C GLU A 102 18.14 0.93 -2.97
N ALA A 103 17.99 0.31 -1.79
CA ALA A 103 17.36 -1.01 -1.68
C ALA A 103 15.92 -1.04 -2.20
N ALA A 104 15.13 0.02 -1.95
CA ALA A 104 13.77 0.13 -2.47
C ALA A 104 13.76 0.31 -4.00
N SER A 105 14.66 1.12 -4.55
CA SER A 105 14.81 1.33 -5.99
C SER A 105 15.24 0.05 -6.71
N ASP A 106 16.25 -0.64 -6.20
CA ASP A 106 16.70 -1.92 -6.75
C ASP A 106 15.61 -2.98 -6.77
N PHE A 107 14.81 -3.03 -5.70
CA PHE A 107 13.68 -3.95 -5.63
C PHE A 107 12.59 -3.57 -6.63
N ALA A 108 12.25 -2.29 -6.74
CA ALA A 108 11.24 -1.79 -7.67
C ALA A 108 11.60 -2.10 -9.13
N VAL A 109 12.84 -1.83 -9.53
CA VAL A 109 13.37 -2.14 -10.87
C VAL A 109 13.37 -3.66 -11.12
N ARG A 110 13.91 -4.42 -10.17
CA ARG A 110 14.04 -5.89 -10.31
C ARG A 110 12.72 -6.60 -10.49
N HIS A 111 11.66 -6.11 -9.85
CA HIS A 111 10.35 -6.75 -9.84
C HIS A 111 9.30 -6.03 -10.69
N GLY A 112 9.62 -4.87 -11.28
CA GLY A 112 8.71 -4.12 -12.14
C GLY A 112 7.50 -3.53 -11.39
N CYS A 113 7.68 -3.12 -10.12
CA CYS A 113 6.60 -2.61 -9.27
C CYS A 113 6.98 -1.28 -8.59
N THR A 114 5.97 -0.54 -8.13
CA THR A 114 6.21 0.62 -7.27
C THR A 114 6.34 0.17 -5.82
N VAL A 115 7.30 0.71 -5.09
CA VAL A 115 7.53 0.44 -3.67
C VAL A 115 7.39 1.72 -2.87
N VAL A 116 6.48 1.75 -1.90
CA VAL A 116 6.36 2.80 -0.90
C VAL A 116 6.86 2.25 0.44
N ARG A 117 8.13 2.44 0.71
CA ARG A 117 8.75 1.99 1.96
C ARG A 117 8.47 2.99 3.07
N LYS A 118 7.46 2.67 3.88
CA LYS A 118 6.95 3.52 4.98
C LYS A 118 8.01 3.71 6.08
N GLY A 119 8.05 4.92 6.65
CA GLY A 119 8.95 5.26 7.75
C GLY A 119 9.06 6.77 7.95
N PRO A 120 9.92 7.26 8.87
CA PRO A 120 10.14 8.69 9.09
C PRO A 120 10.56 9.44 7.82
N GLU A 121 11.27 8.77 6.94
CA GLU A 121 11.55 9.17 5.56
C GLU A 121 10.93 8.13 4.64
N THR A 122 9.71 8.38 4.18
CA THR A 122 9.04 7.46 3.27
C THR A 122 9.68 7.52 1.90
N VAL A 123 10.13 6.35 1.40
CA VAL A 123 10.72 6.21 0.07
C VAL A 123 9.66 5.73 -0.91
N CYS A 124 9.44 6.48 -1.98
CA CYS A 124 8.66 6.08 -3.14
C CYS A 124 9.61 5.71 -4.27
N ALA A 125 9.78 4.43 -4.56
CA ALA A 125 10.64 3.92 -5.61
C ALA A 125 9.81 3.35 -6.76
N PHE A 126 10.26 3.58 -8.00
CA PHE A 126 9.52 3.28 -9.21
C PHE A 126 10.27 2.27 -10.10
N PRO A 127 9.54 1.54 -11.00
CA PRO A 127 10.14 0.48 -11.80
C PRO A 127 11.16 0.96 -12.85
N ASP A 128 11.22 2.27 -13.12
CA ASP A 128 12.21 2.89 -14.01
C ASP A 128 13.53 3.29 -13.30
N GLY A 129 13.63 3.05 -11.99
CA GLY A 129 14.80 3.35 -11.17
C GLY A 129 14.74 4.68 -10.43
N ASP A 130 13.78 5.54 -10.75
CA ASP A 130 13.59 6.78 -10.01
C ASP A 130 13.09 6.52 -8.59
N ALA A 131 13.52 7.37 -7.66
CA ALA A 131 13.04 7.33 -6.28
C ALA A 131 12.89 8.75 -5.72
N ALA A 132 11.88 8.93 -4.86
CA ALA A 132 11.66 10.16 -4.09
C ALA A 132 11.61 9.82 -2.59
N VAL A 133 12.20 10.69 -1.78
CA VAL A 133 12.16 10.59 -0.31
C VAL A 133 11.30 11.73 0.23
N LEU A 134 10.22 11.38 0.91
CA LEU A 134 9.30 12.34 1.50
C LEU A 134 9.50 12.38 3.02
N ARG A 135 9.80 13.59 3.53
CA ARG A 135 9.98 13.90 4.95
C ARG A 135 8.76 14.66 5.45
N VAL A 136 7.71 13.94 5.78
CA VAL A 136 6.42 14.49 6.16
C VAL A 136 5.74 13.52 7.14
N GLY A 137 4.95 14.06 8.06
CA GLY A 137 4.34 13.28 9.13
C GLY A 137 5.19 13.27 10.42
N ASN A 138 4.66 12.66 11.46
CA ASN A 138 5.23 12.68 12.79
C ASN A 138 5.07 11.30 13.48
N PRO A 139 5.76 11.06 14.62
CA PRO A 139 5.69 9.79 15.33
C PRO A 139 4.30 9.38 15.81
N GLY A 140 3.39 10.34 16.04
CA GLY A 140 2.00 10.08 16.42
C GLY A 140 1.21 9.26 15.38
N MET A 141 1.69 9.22 14.13
CA MET A 141 1.12 8.40 13.06
C MET A 141 1.51 6.92 13.15
N ALA A 142 2.44 6.53 14.02
CA ALA A 142 2.86 5.14 14.21
C ALA A 142 1.84 4.34 15.04
N LYS A 143 0.60 4.29 14.57
CA LYS A 143 -0.55 3.62 15.20
C LYS A 143 -1.24 2.68 14.23
N GLY A 144 -1.88 1.63 14.77
CA GLY A 144 -2.70 0.72 13.97
C GLY A 144 -3.80 1.46 13.21
N GLY A 145 -3.97 1.15 11.93
CA GLY A 145 -4.92 1.81 11.03
C GLY A 145 -4.35 2.97 10.21
N SER A 146 -3.20 3.56 10.59
CA SER A 146 -2.59 4.64 9.81
C SER A 146 -2.17 4.17 8.41
N GLY A 147 -1.64 2.95 8.30
CA GLY A 147 -1.33 2.32 7.01
C GLY A 147 -2.57 2.07 6.16
N ASP A 148 -3.69 1.67 6.78
CA ASP A 148 -4.95 1.41 6.06
C ASP A 148 -5.52 2.69 5.43
N VAL A 149 -5.42 3.84 6.16
CA VAL A 149 -5.76 5.15 5.62
C VAL A 149 -4.91 5.48 4.40
N LEU A 150 -3.58 5.31 4.50
CA LEU A 150 -2.67 5.57 3.39
C LEU A 150 -2.94 4.65 2.19
N ALA A 151 -3.20 3.36 2.42
CA ALA A 151 -3.54 2.41 1.37
C ALA A 151 -4.85 2.80 0.63
N GLY A 152 -5.85 3.27 1.36
CA GLY A 152 -7.08 3.83 0.78
C GLY A 152 -6.83 5.09 -0.04
N MET A 153 -5.93 5.98 0.41
CA MET A 153 -5.55 7.19 -0.32
C MET A 153 -4.81 6.85 -1.62
N PHE A 154 -3.92 5.85 -1.62
CA PHE A 154 -3.30 5.37 -2.87
C PHE A 154 -4.34 4.95 -3.89
N ALA A 155 -5.29 4.11 -3.47
CA ALA A 155 -6.36 3.66 -4.37
C ALA A 155 -7.18 4.81 -4.93
N ALA A 156 -7.60 5.76 -4.09
CA ALA A 156 -8.39 6.90 -4.49
C ALA A 156 -7.66 7.80 -5.52
N LEU A 157 -6.37 8.04 -5.32
CA LEU A 157 -5.58 8.90 -6.22
C LEU A 157 -5.16 8.16 -7.50
N LEU A 158 -4.91 6.85 -7.44
CA LEU A 158 -4.63 6.03 -8.62
C LEU A 158 -5.81 5.98 -9.61
N CYS A 159 -7.04 6.22 -9.15
CA CYS A 159 -8.20 6.38 -10.02
C CYS A 159 -8.24 7.75 -10.76
N GLN A 160 -7.41 8.72 -10.37
CA GLN A 160 -7.53 10.12 -10.81
C GLN A 160 -6.29 10.66 -11.52
N MET A 161 -5.12 10.06 -11.30
CA MET A 161 -3.85 10.58 -11.81
C MET A 161 -2.83 9.47 -12.06
N PRO A 162 -1.75 9.74 -12.81
CA PRO A 162 -0.68 8.77 -13.05
C PRO A 162 -0.10 8.22 -11.75
N ALA A 163 0.29 6.95 -11.76
CA ALA A 163 0.69 6.22 -10.54
C ALA A 163 1.82 6.90 -9.74
N ARG A 164 2.79 7.52 -10.42
CA ARG A 164 3.88 8.26 -9.78
C ARG A 164 3.35 9.43 -8.96
N ASP A 165 2.50 10.25 -9.57
CA ASP A 165 1.93 11.44 -8.92
C ASP A 165 0.98 11.02 -7.80
N ALA A 166 0.14 10.00 -8.05
CA ALA A 166 -0.80 9.45 -7.06
C ALA A 166 -0.08 9.00 -5.79
N VAL A 167 1.01 8.25 -5.95
CA VAL A 167 1.77 7.69 -4.83
C VAL A 167 2.45 8.79 -4.01
N GLN A 168 3.14 9.72 -4.66
CA GLN A 168 3.82 10.82 -3.96
C GLN A 168 2.82 11.77 -3.29
N THR A 169 1.72 12.09 -3.98
CA THR A 169 0.66 12.96 -3.44
C THR A 169 -0.01 12.30 -2.24
N ALA A 170 -0.31 10.99 -2.28
CA ALA A 170 -0.91 10.27 -1.15
C ALA A 170 0.00 10.32 0.08
N VAL A 171 1.29 10.04 -0.06
CA VAL A 171 2.26 10.10 1.05
C VAL A 171 2.33 11.51 1.62
N TRP A 172 2.40 12.52 0.76
CA TRP A 172 2.50 13.91 1.19
C TRP A 172 1.23 14.36 1.94
N LEU A 173 0.05 14.13 1.37
CA LEU A 173 -1.23 14.50 1.98
C LEU A 173 -1.46 13.79 3.31
N HIS A 174 -1.17 12.49 3.37
CA HIS A 174 -1.29 11.70 4.58
C HIS A 174 -0.40 12.24 5.71
N GLY A 175 0.87 12.51 5.38
CA GLY A 175 1.81 13.09 6.34
C GLY A 175 1.40 14.49 6.79
N ARG A 176 1.00 15.37 5.86
CA ARG A 176 0.54 16.73 6.21
C ARG A 176 -0.74 16.74 7.06
N ALA A 177 -1.68 15.84 6.78
CA ALA A 177 -2.85 15.67 7.63
C ALA A 177 -2.46 15.18 9.04
N GLY A 178 -1.50 14.26 9.14
CA GLY A 178 -0.94 13.83 10.40
C GLY A 178 -0.26 14.95 11.19
N ASP A 179 0.54 15.80 10.51
CA ASP A 179 1.19 16.96 11.14
C ASP A 179 0.15 17.95 11.66
N LEU A 180 -0.90 18.23 10.88
CA LEU A 180 -2.00 19.09 11.31
C LEU A 180 -2.73 18.54 12.54
N CYS A 181 -2.91 17.22 12.63
CA CYS A 181 -3.49 16.59 13.82
C CYS A 181 -2.56 16.74 15.03
N ALA A 182 -1.25 16.54 14.85
CA ALA A 182 -0.28 16.71 15.94
C ALA A 182 -0.23 18.16 16.45
N GLU A 183 -0.32 19.15 15.57
CA GLU A 183 -0.41 20.57 15.93
C GLU A 183 -1.66 20.87 16.77
N ARG A 184 -2.79 20.21 16.50
CA ARG A 184 -4.08 20.49 17.17
C ARG A 184 -4.26 19.77 18.50
N MET A 185 -3.85 18.53 18.57
CA MET A 185 -4.17 17.68 19.72
C MET A 185 -2.96 16.93 20.31
N GLY A 186 -1.76 17.12 19.72
CA GLY A 186 -0.55 16.41 20.10
C GLY A 186 -0.46 14.99 19.54
N GLU A 187 0.76 14.48 19.39
CA GLU A 187 1.05 13.17 18.79
C GLU A 187 0.42 11.99 19.54
N TYR A 188 0.27 12.10 20.87
CA TYR A 188 -0.30 11.02 21.68
C TYR A 188 -1.81 10.86 21.52
N ALA A 189 -2.54 11.97 21.33
CA ALA A 189 -4.00 11.96 21.28
C ALA A 189 -4.55 11.62 19.89
N MET A 190 -3.81 11.93 18.82
CA MET A 190 -4.28 11.73 17.45
C MET A 190 -4.48 10.25 17.10
N ASN A 191 -5.48 9.97 16.27
CA ASN A 191 -5.82 8.66 15.75
C ASN A 191 -5.94 8.69 14.22
N PRO A 192 -5.95 7.55 13.52
CA PRO A 192 -6.11 7.50 12.07
C PRO A 192 -7.39 8.18 11.57
N THR A 193 -8.49 8.14 12.34
CA THR A 193 -9.75 8.84 12.01
C THR A 193 -9.61 10.36 12.02
N ASP A 194 -8.73 10.91 12.88
CA ASP A 194 -8.46 12.34 12.91
C ASP A 194 -7.68 12.76 11.66
N VAL A 195 -6.75 11.92 11.20
CA VAL A 195 -6.04 12.13 9.93
C VAL A 195 -7.01 12.17 8.77
N ILE A 196 -7.99 11.26 8.70
CA ILE A 196 -9.06 11.30 7.68
C ILE A 196 -9.85 12.61 7.76
N ALA A 197 -10.22 13.04 8.97
CA ALA A 197 -10.99 14.28 9.18
C ALA A 197 -10.19 15.54 8.79
N ALA A 198 -8.87 15.50 8.85
CA ALA A 198 -7.98 16.60 8.49
C ALA A 198 -7.71 16.70 6.97
N LEU A 199 -7.94 15.63 6.19
CA LEU A 199 -7.70 15.62 4.73
C LEU A 199 -8.35 16.79 3.98
N PRO A 200 -9.61 17.20 4.22
CA PRO A 200 -10.22 18.32 3.53
C PRO A 200 -9.44 19.64 3.65
N GLU A 201 -8.76 19.85 4.78
CA GLU A 201 -7.98 21.08 4.98
C GLU A 201 -6.67 21.09 4.20
N VAL A 202 -5.98 19.96 4.15
CA VAL A 202 -4.70 19.85 3.44
C VAL A 202 -4.88 19.75 1.93
N THR A 203 -6.08 19.38 1.45
CA THR A 203 -6.42 19.31 0.02
C THR A 203 -6.93 20.65 -0.54
N LYS A 204 -7.58 21.50 0.28
CA LYS A 204 -8.12 22.80 -0.14
C LYS A 204 -7.17 23.69 -0.96
N PRO A 205 -5.87 23.82 -0.61
CA PRO A 205 -4.94 24.66 -1.36
C PRO A 205 -4.58 24.10 -2.74
N ILE A 206 -4.81 22.82 -2.99
CA ILE A 206 -4.36 22.09 -4.19
C ILE A 206 -5.46 22.10 -5.27
N ILE A 207 -6.71 22.11 -4.84
CA ILE A 207 -7.89 22.09 -5.73
C ILE A 207 -8.36 23.55 -5.91
N ARG A 208 -7.85 24.22 -6.93
CA ARG A 208 -8.36 25.51 -7.44
C ARG A 208 -8.87 25.34 -8.86
#